data_eec5b4b898a57cf98720211919710b7a
#
_entry.id   eec5b4b898a57cf98720211919710b7a
#
_cell.length_a   1.000
_cell.length_b   1.000
_cell.length_c   1.000
_cell.angle_alpha   90.00
_cell.angle_beta   90.00
_cell.angle_gamma   90.00
#
_symmetry.space_group_name_H-M   'P 1'
#
loop_
_entity.id
_entity.type
_entity.pdbx_description
1 polymer ?
#
loop_
_entity_poly.entity_id
_entity_poly.type
_entity_poly.pdbx_seq_one_letter_code
_entity_poly.pdbx_strand_id
1 'polypeptide(L)' 'MKCKILHETTGRLRVHLCCGRMTVSQADVLEYYLRAQDGVQEVRVYDRTQDAVVLYEAERGNILRALAQFSFA' A
#
# COMPACT_ATOMS: atom_id res chain seq x y z
N MET A 1 -5.70 5.38 6.32
CA MET A 1 -6.43 5.05 5.10
C MET A 1 -7.02 3.65 5.21
N LYS A 2 -8.26 3.48 4.85
CA LYS A 2 -8.88 2.15 4.79
C LYS A 2 -8.42 1.42 3.54
N CYS A 3 -8.21 0.12 3.66
CA CYS A 3 -7.90 -0.71 2.51
C CYS A 3 -8.62 -2.06 2.63
N LYS A 4 -8.77 -2.72 1.49
CA LYS A 4 -9.43 -4.00 1.38
C LYS A 4 -8.45 -4.97 0.74
N ILE A 5 -8.22 -6.12 1.37
CA ILE A 5 -7.31 -7.11 0.82
C ILE A 5 -7.98 -7.80 -0.36
N LEU A 6 -7.34 -7.72 -1.53
CA LEU A 6 -7.81 -8.35 -2.75
C LEU A 6 -7.17 -9.72 -2.96
N HIS A 7 -5.89 -9.82 -2.68
CA HIS A 7 -5.15 -11.05 -2.86
C HIS A 7 -3.91 -11.04 -1.97
N GLU A 8 -3.55 -12.20 -1.46
CA GLU A 8 -2.43 -12.32 -0.56
C GLU A 8 -1.75 -13.67 -0.74
N THR A 9 -0.42 -13.63 -0.87
CA THR A 9 0.45 -14.81 -0.78
C THR A 9 1.58 -14.47 0.18
N THR A 10 2.38 -15.46 0.55
CA THR A 10 3.51 -15.20 1.45
C THR A 10 4.44 -14.15 0.84
N GLY A 11 4.61 -13.03 1.53
CA GLY A 11 5.49 -11.96 1.09
C GLY A 11 4.93 -11.04 0.01
N ARG A 12 3.67 -11.23 -0.40
CA ARG A 12 3.03 -10.38 -1.40
C ARG A 12 1.58 -10.07 -1.01
N LEU A 13 1.26 -8.80 -0.98
CA LEU A 13 -0.06 -8.33 -0.58
C LEU A 13 -0.59 -7.36 -1.64
N ARG A 14 -1.80 -7.62 -2.13
CA ARG A 14 -2.51 -6.69 -3.00
C ARG A 14 -3.74 -6.16 -2.27
N VAL A 15 -3.87 -4.85 -2.19
CA VAL A 15 -4.98 -4.20 -1.50
C VAL A 15 -5.65 -3.19 -2.41
N HIS A 16 -6.95 -2.99 -2.19
CA HIS A 16 -7.68 -1.87 -2.77
C HIS A 16 -7.72 -0.73 -1.74
N LEU A 17 -7.38 0.47 -2.19
CA LEU A 17 -7.30 1.64 -1.33
C LEU A 17 -8.65 2.36 -1.36
N CYS A 18 -9.34 2.38 -0.22
CA CYS A 18 -10.66 2.98 -0.10
C CYS A 18 -10.54 4.47 0.20
N CYS A 19 -9.94 5.20 -0.71
CA CYS A 19 -9.66 6.64 -0.53
C CYS A 19 -10.35 7.52 -1.57
N GLY A 20 -11.19 6.95 -2.43
CA GLY A 20 -11.76 7.66 -3.55
C GLY A 20 -10.72 7.85 -4.66
N ARG A 21 -10.94 8.86 -5.50
CA ARG A 21 -10.04 9.11 -6.63
C ARG A 21 -8.64 9.48 -6.16
N MET A 22 -7.64 8.90 -6.79
CA MET A 22 -6.24 9.15 -6.49
C MET A 22 -5.54 9.77 -7.69
N THR A 23 -4.76 10.83 -7.46
CA THR A 23 -3.91 11.42 -8.49
C THR A 23 -2.59 10.64 -8.61
N VAL A 24 -1.88 10.85 -9.72
CA VAL A 24 -0.56 10.23 -9.90
C VAL A 24 0.40 10.69 -8.80
N SER A 25 0.36 11.97 -8.44
CA SER A 25 1.21 12.49 -7.35
C SER A 25 0.90 11.83 -6.01
N GLN A 26 -0.36 11.61 -5.71
CA GLN A 26 -0.76 10.91 -4.48
C GLN A 26 -0.28 9.46 -4.49
N ALA A 27 -0.39 8.79 -5.65
CA ALA A 27 0.11 7.42 -5.78
C ALA A 27 1.63 7.37 -5.51
N ASP A 28 2.38 8.33 -6.04
CA ASP A 28 3.83 8.41 -5.83
C ASP A 28 4.17 8.64 -4.34
N VAL A 29 3.42 9.49 -3.66
CA VAL A 29 3.62 9.76 -2.23
C VAL A 29 3.36 8.49 -1.41
N LEU A 30 2.27 7.78 -1.69
CA LEU A 30 1.95 6.55 -0.99
C LEU A 30 3.01 5.48 -1.25
N GLU A 31 3.46 5.35 -2.49
CA GLU A 31 4.49 4.39 -2.87
C GLU A 31 5.80 4.67 -2.11
N TYR A 32 6.19 5.92 -2.03
CA TYR A 32 7.37 6.36 -1.28
C TYR A 32 7.23 6.02 0.21
N TYR A 33 6.07 6.33 0.79
CA TYR A 33 5.79 6.06 2.19
C TYR A 33 5.89 4.57 2.50
N LEU A 34 5.27 3.73 1.68
CA LEU A 34 5.28 2.29 1.91
C LEU A 34 6.67 1.69 1.72
N ARG A 35 7.45 2.18 0.75
CA ARG A 35 8.83 1.73 0.54
C ARG A 35 9.72 2.03 1.73
N ALA A 36 9.44 3.07 2.48
CA ALA A 36 10.22 3.46 3.65
C ALA A 36 9.95 2.56 4.86
N GLN A 37 8.93 1.71 4.81
CA GLN A 37 8.64 0.80 5.92
C GLN A 37 9.63 -0.35 5.96
N ASP A 38 10.01 -0.77 7.17
CA ASP A 38 10.96 -1.86 7.36
C ASP A 38 10.46 -3.15 6.73
N GLY A 39 11.34 -3.82 6.00
CA GLY A 39 11.04 -5.11 5.40
C GLY A 39 10.30 -5.03 4.07
N VAL A 40 9.95 -3.84 3.61
CA VAL A 40 9.32 -3.68 2.30
C VAL A 40 10.38 -3.70 1.21
N GLN A 41 10.20 -4.58 0.23
CA GLN A 41 11.14 -4.77 -0.87
C GLN A 41 10.73 -4.01 -2.12
N GLU A 42 9.44 -4.05 -2.45
CA GLU A 42 8.92 -3.38 -3.63
C GLU A 42 7.47 -2.96 -3.40
N VAL A 43 7.09 -1.81 -3.95
CA VAL A 43 5.74 -1.30 -3.89
C VAL A 43 5.34 -0.78 -5.26
N ARG A 44 4.12 -1.11 -5.69
CA ARG A 44 3.50 -0.50 -6.86
C ARG A 44 2.11 -0.01 -6.48
N VAL A 45 1.86 1.26 -6.77
CA VAL A 45 0.55 1.87 -6.55
C VAL A 45 -0.05 2.23 -7.90
N TYR A 46 -1.25 1.74 -8.14
CA TYR A 46 -1.98 1.97 -9.39
C TYR A 46 -3.06 3.01 -9.14
N ASP A 47 -2.83 4.23 -9.62
CA ASP A 47 -3.75 5.35 -9.40
C ASP A 47 -5.12 5.12 -10.04
N ARG A 48 -5.17 4.47 -11.17
CA ARG A 48 -6.42 4.24 -11.92
C ARG A 48 -7.37 3.31 -11.18
N THR A 49 -6.87 2.19 -10.67
CA THR A 49 -7.69 1.19 -9.98
C THR A 49 -7.67 1.41 -8.48
N GLN A 50 -6.79 2.27 -7.97
CA GLN A 50 -6.59 2.53 -6.54
C GLN A 50 -6.18 1.27 -5.80
N ASP A 51 -5.32 0.48 -6.43
CA ASP A 51 -4.75 -0.72 -5.82
C ASP A 51 -3.29 -0.49 -5.48
N ALA A 52 -2.81 -1.21 -4.48
CA ALA A 52 -1.39 -1.25 -4.14
C ALA A 52 -0.94 -2.70 -4.02
N VAL A 53 0.25 -2.98 -4.55
CA VAL A 53 0.91 -4.28 -4.41
C VAL A 53 2.19 -4.06 -3.63
N VAL A 54 2.35 -4.79 -2.54
CA VAL A 54 3.52 -4.70 -1.66
C VAL A 54 4.20 -6.05 -1.60
N LEU A 55 5.49 -6.06 -1.93
CA LEU A 55 6.36 -7.22 -1.72
C LEU A 55 7.20 -6.95 -0.47
N TYR A 56 7.20 -7.89 0.47
CA TYR A 56 7.81 -7.64 1.77
C TYR A 56 8.38 -8.90 2.40
N GLU A 57 9.40 -8.69 3.23
CA GLU A 57 9.94 -9.69 4.17
C GLU A 57 9.78 -9.11 5.58
N ALA A 58 8.54 -9.04 6.05
CA ALA A 58 8.20 -8.47 7.34
C ALA A 58 6.92 -9.11 7.83
N GLU A 59 6.48 -8.76 9.02
CA GLU A 59 5.18 -9.20 9.49
C GLU A 59 4.07 -8.46 8.73
N ARG A 60 3.13 -9.23 8.23
CA ARG A 60 1.97 -8.74 7.50
C ARG A 60 1.23 -7.63 8.26
N GLY A 61 1.07 -7.80 9.56
CA GLY A 61 0.38 -6.81 10.40
C GLY A 61 1.04 -5.44 10.39
N ASN A 62 2.37 -5.38 10.25
CA ASN A 62 3.09 -4.12 10.18
C ASN A 62 2.76 -3.35 8.91
N ILE A 63 2.63 -4.06 7.80
CA ILE A 63 2.26 -3.46 6.51
C ILE A 63 0.83 -2.92 6.57
N LEU A 64 -0.09 -3.70 7.09
CA LEU A 64 -1.49 -3.29 7.24
C LEU A 64 -1.64 -2.10 8.19
N ARG A 65 -0.85 -2.08 9.26
CA ARG A 65 -0.85 -0.96 10.21
C ARG A 65 -0.32 0.31 9.54
N ALA A 66 0.75 0.20 8.76
CA ALA A 66 1.32 1.33 8.03
C ALA A 66 0.28 1.92 7.06
N LEU A 67 -0.44 1.07 6.34
CA LEU A 67 -1.52 1.51 5.46
C LEU A 67 -2.65 2.21 6.24
N ALA A 68 -3.04 1.64 7.37
CA ALA A 68 -4.13 2.20 8.19
C ALA A 68 -3.78 3.57 8.74
N GLN A 69 -2.50 3.81 9.05
CA GLN A 69 -2.04 5.08 9.61
C GLN A 69 -1.78 6.16 8.56
N PHE A 70 -1.69 5.79 7.30
CA PHE A 70 -1.39 6.74 6.24
C PHE A 70 -2.58 7.66 5.95
N SER A 71 -2.28 8.93 5.65
CA SER A 71 -3.26 9.92 5.22
C SER A 71 -2.62 10.89 4.24
N PHE A 72 -3.38 11.32 3.23
CA PHE A 72 -2.95 12.37 2.31
C PHE A 72 -3.19 13.77 2.86
N ALA A 73 -3.91 13.89 3.93
CA ALA A 73 -4.22 15.17 4.56
C ALA A 73 -3.08 15.70 5.42
#